data_170b9c42e4195fabf003a844a4fb7aa2
#
_entry.id   170b9c42e4195fabf003a844a4fb7aa2
#
_cell.length_a   1.000
_cell.length_b   1.000
_cell.length_c   1.000
_cell.angle_alpha   90.00
_cell.angle_beta   90.00
_cell.angle_gamma   90.00
#
_symmetry.space_group_name_H-M   'P 1'
#
loop_
_entity.id
_entity.type
_entity.pdbx_description
1 polymer ?
#
loop_
_entity_poly.entity_id
_entity_poly.type
_entity_poly.pdbx_seq_one_letter_code
_entity_poly.pdbx_strand_id
1 'polypeptide(L)' 'MKELLRTNNAVRLSFLQSLLKGSGIESLVLDHHTSLVEGSIGAIPRRLMVAQQDYRLACSVLAAAGEAAQ' A
#
# COMPACT_ATOMS: atom_id res chain seq x y z
N MET A 1 -7.69 -10.21 2.51
CA MET A 1 -6.90 -9.20 1.81
C MET A 1 -5.43 -9.57 1.80
N LYS A 2 -4.72 -9.12 0.81
CA LYS A 2 -3.33 -9.48 0.66
C LYS A 2 -2.47 -8.21 0.64
N GLU A 3 -1.33 -8.27 1.30
CA GLU A 3 -0.41 -7.13 1.35
C GLU A 3 0.29 -6.97 0.01
N LEU A 4 0.26 -5.75 -0.52
CA LEU A 4 0.89 -5.45 -1.79
C LEU A 4 2.30 -4.90 -1.57
N LEU A 5 2.44 -3.96 -0.65
CA LEU A 5 3.73 -3.43 -0.29
C LEU A 5 3.64 -2.68 1.04
N ARG A 6 4.80 -2.29 1.56
CA ARG A 6 4.90 -1.50 2.77
C ARG A 6 5.75 -0.27 2.52
N THR A 7 5.33 0.84 3.08
CA THR A 7 6.13 2.05 3.01
C THR A 7 5.64 3.04 4.06
N ASN A 8 6.52 3.87 4.56
CA ASN A 8 6.13 4.93 5.47
C ASN A 8 6.02 6.26 4.73
N ASN A 9 6.11 6.25 3.43
CA ASN A 9 5.99 7.44 2.61
C ASN A 9 4.52 7.68 2.26
N ALA A 10 3.90 8.63 2.94
CA ALA A 10 2.47 8.90 2.75
C ALA A 10 2.15 9.39 1.34
N VAL A 11 3.05 10.14 0.75
CA VAL A 11 2.83 10.65 -0.60
C VAL A 11 2.81 9.51 -1.59
N ARG A 12 3.74 8.57 -1.43
CA ARG A 12 3.81 7.41 -2.29
C ARG A 12 2.54 6.57 -2.16
N LEU A 13 2.06 6.38 -0.93
CA LEU A 13 0.84 5.62 -0.70
C LEU A 13 -0.36 6.24 -1.39
N SER A 14 -0.49 7.56 -1.29
CA SER A 14 -1.59 8.26 -1.94
C SER A 14 -1.53 8.08 -3.45
N PHE A 15 -0.35 8.18 -4.00
CA PHE A 15 -0.16 8.00 -5.43
C PHE A 15 -0.56 6.59 -5.86
N LEU A 16 -0.08 5.59 -5.11
CA LEU A 16 -0.37 4.20 -5.45
C LEU A 16 -1.86 3.88 -5.32
N GLN A 17 -2.52 4.42 -4.30
CA GLN A 17 -3.95 4.21 -4.16
C GLN A 17 -4.72 4.82 -5.31
N SER A 18 -4.33 6.00 -5.75
CA SER A 18 -4.97 6.64 -6.91
C SER A 18 -4.76 5.82 -8.16
N LEU A 19 -3.56 5.31 -8.33
CA LEU A 19 -3.21 4.51 -9.48
C LEU A 19 -4.07 3.24 -9.54
N LEU A 20 -4.19 2.56 -8.41
CA LEU A 20 -5.00 1.35 -8.32
C LEU A 20 -6.46 1.65 -8.55
N LYS A 21 -6.95 2.72 -7.97
CA LYS A 21 -8.34 3.11 -8.14
C LYS A 21 -8.65 3.41 -9.60
N GLY A 22 -7.73 4.04 -10.28
CA GLY A 22 -7.90 4.31 -11.72
C GLY A 22 -8.02 3.05 -12.54
N SER A 23 -7.55 1.93 -12.01
CA SER A 23 -7.66 0.62 -12.67
C SER A 23 -8.80 -0.21 -12.12
N GLY A 24 -9.64 0.38 -11.28
CA GLY A 24 -10.79 -0.33 -10.72
C GLY A 24 -10.47 -1.22 -9.54
N ILE A 25 -9.33 -1.02 -8.90
CA ILE A 25 -8.90 -1.83 -7.77
C ILE A 25 -9.06 -1.06 -6.47
N GLU A 26 -9.78 -1.65 -5.53
CA GLU A 26 -9.93 -1.07 -4.21
C GLU A 26 -8.72 -1.43 -3.37
N SER A 27 -8.23 -0.49 -2.60
CA SER A 27 -7.08 -0.74 -1.73
C SER A 27 -7.34 -0.17 -0.35
N LEU A 28 -6.61 -0.68 0.62
CA LEU A 28 -6.75 -0.27 2.01
C LEU A 28 -5.36 -0.12 2.61
N VAL A 29 -5.18 0.91 3.41
CA VAL A 29 -3.92 1.12 4.13
C VAL A 29 -4.10 0.75 5.58
N LEU A 30 -3.24 -0.12 6.08
CA LEU A 30 -3.25 -0.53 7.48
C LEU A 30 -2.05 0.06 8.20
N ASP A 31 -2.33 0.67 9.33
CA ASP A 31 -1.30 1.28 10.17
C ASP A 31 -1.15 0.49 11.45
N HIS A 32 0.00 0.67 12.08
CA HIS A 32 0.22 0.14 13.41
C HIS A 32 0.00 1.24 14.41
N HIS A 33 -1.10 1.21 15.11
CA HIS A 33 -1.29 2.24 16.10
C HIS A 33 -0.59 1.99 17.41
N THR A 34 -0.32 0.76 17.70
CA THR A 34 0.27 0.44 18.99
C THR A 34 1.62 1.08 19.20
N SER A 35 2.25 1.44 18.12
CA SER A 35 3.55 2.02 18.18
C SER A 35 3.59 3.37 18.87
N LEU A 36 2.48 3.96 19.06
CA LEU A 36 2.44 5.27 19.66
C LEU A 36 3.08 5.32 21.03
N VAL A 37 2.97 4.23 21.72
CA VAL A 37 3.48 4.16 23.07
C VAL A 37 4.97 4.26 23.11
N GLU A 38 5.60 3.80 22.08
CA GLU A 38 7.04 3.68 22.08
C GLU A 38 7.77 4.92 21.61
N GLY A 39 7.09 5.85 21.09
CA GLY A 39 7.75 7.01 20.54
C GLY A 39 8.49 6.74 19.27
N SER A 40 8.28 5.63 18.65
CA SER A 40 8.93 5.32 17.37
C SER A 40 8.16 5.88 16.22
N ILE A 41 7.69 7.04 16.40
CA ILE A 41 6.84 7.68 15.44
C ILE A 41 7.55 7.91 14.13
N GLY A 42 6.87 7.60 13.07
CA GLY A 42 7.41 7.84 11.76
C GLY A 42 8.24 6.71 11.22
N ALA A 43 8.61 5.78 12.07
CA ALA A 43 9.43 4.67 11.65
C ALA A 43 8.61 3.45 11.27
N ILE A 44 7.32 3.48 11.51
CA ILE A 44 6.45 2.32 11.29
C ILE A 44 5.87 2.38 9.89
N PRO A 45 6.18 1.41 9.05
CA PRO A 45 5.62 1.42 7.70
C PRO A 45 4.14 1.06 7.71
N ARG A 46 3.43 1.64 6.77
CA ARG A 46 2.03 1.31 6.54
C ARG A 46 1.97 0.26 5.45
N ARG A 47 0.96 -0.57 5.53
CA ARG A 47 0.78 -1.66 4.57
C ARG A 47 -0.33 -1.32 3.60
N LEU A 48 -0.05 -1.47 2.32
CA LEU A 48 -1.06 -1.27 1.29
C LEU A 48 -1.64 -2.65 0.95
N MET A 49 -2.93 -2.80 1.16
CA MET A 49 -3.61 -4.09 1.01
C MET A 49 -4.61 -4.03 -0.13
N VAL A 50 -4.77 -5.14 -0.82
CA VAL A 50 -5.79 -5.28 -1.85
C VAL A 50 -6.49 -6.62 -1.64
N ALA A 51 -7.67 -6.79 -2.25
CA ALA A 51 -8.35 -8.06 -2.22
C ALA A 51 -7.48 -9.11 -2.89
N GLN A 52 -7.50 -10.31 -2.38
CA GLN A 52 -6.66 -11.37 -2.92
C GLN A 52 -6.90 -11.59 -4.42
N GLN A 53 -8.15 -11.49 -4.84
CA GLN A 53 -8.49 -11.67 -6.24
C GLN A 53 -7.92 -10.58 -7.14
N ASP A 54 -7.61 -9.42 -6.57
CA ASP A 54 -7.06 -8.30 -7.33
C ASP A 54 -5.55 -8.21 -7.27
N TYR A 55 -4.94 -9.10 -6.51
CA TYR A 55 -3.50 -9.00 -6.26
C TYR A 55 -2.67 -9.00 -7.53
N ARG A 56 -2.95 -9.92 -8.43
CA ARG A 56 -2.19 -10.02 -9.67
C ARG A 56 -2.33 -8.78 -10.54
N LEU A 57 -3.56 -8.32 -10.66
CA LEU A 57 -3.82 -7.12 -11.45
C LEU A 57 -3.13 -5.91 -10.81
N ALA A 58 -3.19 -5.82 -9.49
CA ALA A 58 -2.53 -4.73 -8.78
C ALA A 58 -1.02 -4.74 -9.04
N CYS A 59 -0.41 -5.90 -9.00
CA CYS A 59 1.02 -6.01 -9.30
C CYS A 59 1.33 -5.54 -10.71
N SER A 60 0.48 -5.89 -11.67
CA SER A 60 0.65 -5.46 -13.05
C SER A 60 0.56 -3.96 -13.18
N VAL A 61 -0.41 -3.37 -12.50
CA VAL A 61 -0.60 -1.92 -12.54
C VAL A 61 0.63 -1.21 -12.00
N LEU A 62 1.14 -1.69 -10.88
CA LEU A 62 2.32 -1.07 -10.27
C LEU A 62 3.55 -1.25 -11.14
N ALA A 63 3.72 -2.42 -11.71
CA ALA A 63 4.86 -2.68 -12.58
C ALA A 63 4.83 -1.76 -13.80
N ALA A 64 3.65 -1.55 -14.37
CA ALA A 64 3.51 -0.69 -15.53
C ALA A 64 3.84 0.76 -15.20
N ALA A 65 3.67 1.15 -13.95
CA ALA A 65 3.98 2.50 -13.52
C ALA A 65 5.40 2.64 -12.97
N GLY A 66 6.19 1.58 -13.03
CA GLY A 66 7.55 1.61 -12.51
C GLY A 66 7.64 1.43 -11.02
N GLU A 67 6.56 0.99 -10.38
CA GLU A 67 6.52 0.75 -8.94
C GLU A 67 6.45 -0.75 -8.71
N ALA A 68 7.44 -1.31 -8.09
CA ALA A 68 7.45 -2.74 -7.86
C ALA A 68 6.81 -3.08 -6.52
N ALA A 69 5.97 -4.11 -6.51
CA ALA A 69 5.41 -4.62 -5.27
C ALA A 69 6.46 -5.47 -4.57
N GLN A 70 6.41 -5.51 -3.27
CA GLN A 70 7.38 -6.29 -2.50
C GLN A 70 7.06 -7.77 -2.48
#